data_4646929887dada6db5dc77f3ced3d984
#
_entry.id   4646929887dada6db5dc77f3ced3d984
#
_cell.length_a   1.000
_cell.length_b   1.000
_cell.length_c   1.000
_cell.angle_alpha   90.00
_cell.angle_beta   90.00
_cell.angle_gamma   90.00
#
_symmetry.space_group_name_H-M   'P 1'
#
loop_
_entity.id
_entity.type
_entity.pdbx_description
1 polymer ?
#
loop_
_entity_poly.entity_id
_entity_poly.type
_entity_poly.pdbx_seq_one_letter_code
_entity_poly.pdbx_strand_id
1 'polypeptide(L)'
;MNIIQMTKSSESDFTTPYGFREPNKEDGANIWELVKSTQTLDLNSAYSYLMLCELFSDTCVIAEDEDQVIGFVSAFRQPQSPNTIFVWQVAVHESYRGKGIAKKLLKELLSRQSCENVHYMESTVSPSNLPSQSLFKGLANHLKCPCEVSECFTEDLFPESGHEAEQTYRIGPF
;
A
#
# COMPACT_ATOMS: atom_id res chain seq x y z
N MET A 1 -28.16 -22.37 -31.00
CA MET A 1 -27.93 -21.32 -30.00
C MET A 1 -26.89 -21.87 -29.04
N ASN A 2 -25.61 -21.65 -29.35
CA ASN A 2 -24.47 -22.20 -28.61
C ASN A 2 -23.96 -21.18 -27.60
N ILE A 3 -24.10 -21.53 -26.33
CA ILE A 3 -23.52 -20.77 -25.22
C ILE A 3 -22.04 -21.15 -25.13
N ILE A 4 -21.17 -20.24 -25.51
CA ILE A 4 -19.72 -20.38 -25.31
C ILE A 4 -19.46 -20.13 -23.82
N GLN A 5 -19.17 -21.18 -23.07
CA GLN A 5 -18.59 -21.08 -21.73
C GLN A 5 -17.16 -20.54 -21.88
N MET A 6 -16.95 -19.32 -21.44
CA MET A 6 -15.60 -18.79 -21.22
C MET A 6 -15.01 -19.50 -20.01
N THR A 7 -14.12 -20.42 -20.26
CA THR A 7 -13.26 -21.03 -19.25
C THR A 7 -12.35 -19.95 -18.67
N LYS A 8 -12.54 -19.61 -17.39
CA LYS A 8 -11.55 -18.90 -16.60
C LYS A 8 -10.27 -19.73 -16.59
N SER A 9 -9.23 -19.23 -17.25
CA SER A 9 -7.88 -19.73 -17.10
C SER A 9 -7.46 -19.54 -15.64
N SER A 10 -7.28 -20.64 -14.94
CA SER A 10 -6.69 -20.65 -13.60
C SER A 10 -5.22 -20.27 -13.71
N GLU A 11 -4.90 -18.97 -13.48
CA GLU A 11 -3.58 -18.62 -13.00
C GLU A 11 -3.43 -19.32 -11.64
N SER A 12 -2.40 -20.15 -11.51
CA SER A 12 -2.07 -20.85 -10.27
C SER A 12 -1.83 -19.80 -9.17
N ASP A 13 -2.84 -19.58 -8.36
CA ASP A 13 -2.77 -18.83 -7.13
C ASP A 13 -1.84 -19.63 -6.21
N PHE A 14 -0.56 -19.22 -6.15
CA PHE A 14 0.34 -19.71 -5.13
C PHE A 14 -0.25 -19.26 -3.80
N THR A 15 -0.94 -20.17 -3.12
CA THR A 15 -1.40 -19.96 -1.75
C THR A 15 -0.20 -19.55 -0.92
N THR A 16 -0.15 -18.25 -0.59
CA THR A 16 0.88 -17.77 0.32
C THR A 16 0.54 -18.27 1.70
N PRO A 17 1.53 -18.69 2.50
CA PRO A 17 1.32 -19.07 3.88
C PRO A 17 0.86 -17.92 4.77
N TYR A 18 0.78 -16.71 4.22
CA TYR A 18 0.48 -15.47 4.97
C TYR A 18 -0.98 -15.08 4.88
N GLY A 19 -1.56 -14.70 6.01
CA GLY A 19 -2.88 -14.08 6.09
C GLY A 19 -2.86 -12.61 5.69
N PHE A 20 -3.97 -12.13 5.09
CA PHE A 20 -4.17 -10.71 4.81
C PHE A 20 -5.55 -10.31 5.34
N ARG A 21 -5.61 -9.27 6.17
CA ARG A 21 -6.87 -8.80 6.76
C ARG A 21 -6.89 -7.29 7.03
N GLU A 22 -8.05 -6.79 7.38
CA GLU A 22 -8.17 -5.47 7.97
C GLU A 22 -7.50 -5.43 9.34
N PRO A 23 -6.81 -4.32 9.69
CA PRO A 23 -6.35 -4.12 11.05
C PRO A 23 -7.51 -3.79 11.99
N ASN A 24 -7.30 -4.00 13.26
CA ASN A 24 -8.13 -3.50 14.34
C ASN A 24 -7.23 -2.72 15.33
N LYS A 25 -7.82 -2.06 16.33
CA LYS A 25 -7.06 -1.21 17.27
C LYS A 25 -6.00 -1.96 18.07
N GLU A 26 -6.17 -3.26 18.30
CA GLU A 26 -5.22 -4.11 19.00
C GLU A 26 -3.93 -4.30 18.18
N ASP A 27 -4.00 -4.13 16.86
CA ASP A 27 -2.82 -4.22 15.96
C ASP A 27 -1.93 -2.97 16.02
N GLY A 28 -2.44 -1.84 16.50
CA GLY A 28 -1.75 -0.54 16.42
C GLY A 28 -0.34 -0.53 17.00
N ALA A 29 -0.11 -1.22 18.11
CA ALA A 29 1.22 -1.33 18.73
C ALA A 29 2.19 -2.16 17.85
N ASN A 30 1.70 -3.29 17.31
CA ASN A 30 2.52 -4.16 16.46
C ASN A 30 2.86 -3.47 15.13
N ILE A 31 1.93 -2.70 14.57
CA ILE A 31 2.17 -1.90 13.36
C ILE A 31 3.20 -0.80 13.64
N TRP A 32 3.11 -0.10 14.79
CA TRP A 32 4.09 0.92 15.17
C TRP A 32 5.49 0.33 15.28
N GLU A 33 5.66 -0.83 15.94
CA GLU A 33 6.94 -1.54 16.05
C GLU A 33 7.43 -2.01 14.67
N LEU A 34 6.54 -2.52 13.81
CA LEU A 34 6.90 -2.90 12.45
C LEU A 34 7.46 -1.71 11.68
N VAL A 35 6.75 -0.57 11.63
CA VAL A 35 7.20 0.63 10.90
C VAL A 35 8.52 1.14 11.48
N LYS A 36 8.66 1.22 12.80
CA LYS A 36 9.90 1.60 13.48
C LYS A 36 11.08 0.71 13.08
N SER A 37 10.86 -0.59 12.94
CA SER A 37 11.89 -1.55 12.56
C SER A 37 12.40 -1.35 11.12
N THR A 38 11.62 -0.73 10.23
CA THR A 38 12.03 -0.53 8.84
C THR A 38 13.18 0.46 8.68
N GLN A 39 13.31 1.44 9.59
CA GLN A 39 14.30 2.52 9.59
C GLN A 39 14.34 3.35 8.27
N THR A 40 13.38 3.15 7.39
CA THR A 40 13.31 3.81 6.06
C THR A 40 12.03 4.61 5.88
N LEU A 41 11.08 4.46 6.80
CA LEU A 41 9.81 5.18 6.81
C LEU A 41 9.78 6.14 7.99
N ASP A 42 9.17 7.29 7.79
CA ASP A 42 8.90 8.22 8.87
C ASP A 42 7.99 7.56 9.91
N LEU A 43 8.43 7.55 11.14
CA LEU A 43 7.68 6.98 12.24
C LEU A 43 6.70 8.01 12.77
N ASN A 44 5.41 7.76 12.57
CA ASN A 44 4.35 8.55 13.16
C ASN A 44 4.16 8.23 14.64
N SER A 45 3.37 9.05 15.35
CA SER A 45 3.00 8.77 16.73
C SER A 45 2.25 7.43 16.83
N ALA A 46 2.36 6.73 17.95
CA ALA A 46 1.59 5.50 18.18
C ALA A 46 0.08 5.73 18.05
N TYR A 47 -0.40 6.93 18.44
CA TYR A 47 -1.79 7.32 18.30
C TYR A 47 -2.26 7.33 16.83
N SER A 48 -1.41 7.74 15.89
CA SER A 48 -1.75 7.72 14.45
C SER A 48 -2.07 6.31 13.96
N TYR A 49 -1.33 5.30 14.41
CA TYR A 49 -1.60 3.91 14.03
C TYR A 49 -2.88 3.37 14.66
N LEU A 50 -3.20 3.76 15.91
CA LEU A 50 -4.50 3.44 16.51
C LEU A 50 -5.65 4.05 15.72
N MET A 51 -5.52 5.31 15.30
CA MET A 51 -6.51 6.00 14.45
C MET A 51 -6.70 5.29 13.10
N LEU A 52 -5.60 4.89 12.45
CA LEU A 52 -5.66 4.15 11.19
C LEU A 52 -6.37 2.81 11.34
N CYS A 53 -6.08 2.08 12.41
CA CYS A 53 -6.69 0.78 12.69
C CYS A 53 -8.18 0.87 13.04
N GLU A 54 -8.61 1.93 13.71
CA GLU A 54 -10.00 2.08 14.18
C GLU A 54 -10.89 2.81 13.16
N LEU A 55 -10.39 3.90 12.54
CA LEU A 55 -11.19 4.78 11.71
C LEU A 55 -10.99 4.60 10.21
N PHE A 56 -9.90 3.94 9.79
CA PHE A 56 -9.53 3.73 8.40
C PHE A 56 -9.20 2.26 8.10
N SER A 57 -9.72 1.33 8.92
CA SER A 57 -9.42 -0.11 8.80
C SER A 57 -9.77 -0.67 7.43
N ASP A 58 -10.86 -0.20 6.83
CA ASP A 58 -11.37 -0.62 5.51
C ASP A 58 -10.43 -0.26 4.36
N THR A 59 -9.55 0.74 4.54
CA THR A 59 -8.52 1.15 3.58
C THR A 59 -7.10 0.85 4.06
N CYS A 60 -6.95 0.10 5.14
CA CYS A 60 -5.66 -0.41 5.63
C CYS A 60 -5.62 -1.94 5.54
N VAL A 61 -4.45 -2.52 5.30
CA VAL A 61 -4.27 -3.98 5.27
C VAL A 61 -3.05 -4.36 6.09
N ILE A 62 -3.17 -5.43 6.86
CA ILE A 62 -2.00 -6.12 7.44
C ILE A 62 -1.78 -7.46 6.75
N ALA A 63 -0.51 -7.86 6.67
CA ALA A 63 -0.10 -9.21 6.38
C ALA A 63 0.43 -9.84 7.67
N GLU A 64 0.03 -11.07 7.93
CA GLU A 64 0.45 -11.81 9.13
C GLU A 64 0.97 -13.20 8.78
N ASP A 65 1.93 -13.65 9.56
CA ASP A 65 2.45 -15.01 9.57
C ASP A 65 2.23 -15.54 10.98
N GLU A 66 1.33 -16.53 11.11
CA GLU A 66 0.78 -16.94 12.40
C GLU A 66 0.18 -15.72 13.14
N ASP A 67 0.73 -15.36 14.29
CA ASP A 67 0.28 -14.22 15.11
C ASP A 67 1.17 -12.97 14.94
N GLN A 68 2.13 -12.99 14.03
CA GLN A 68 3.06 -11.89 13.82
C GLN A 68 2.61 -10.99 12.66
N VAL A 69 2.49 -9.69 12.90
CA VAL A 69 2.31 -8.68 11.83
C VAL A 69 3.64 -8.54 11.07
N ILE A 70 3.66 -8.97 9.81
CA ILE A 70 4.85 -8.97 8.95
C ILE A 70 4.80 -7.92 7.84
N GLY A 71 3.65 -7.31 7.63
CA GLY A 71 3.46 -6.25 6.64
C GLY A 71 2.24 -5.40 6.95
N PHE A 72 2.28 -4.14 6.50
CA PHE A 72 1.22 -3.17 6.70
C PHE A 72 1.15 -2.21 5.52
N VAL A 73 -0.05 -1.86 5.11
CA VAL A 73 -0.33 -0.73 4.23
C VAL A 73 -1.40 0.15 4.87
N SER A 74 -1.13 1.45 4.92
CA SER A 74 -2.12 2.46 5.25
C SER A 74 -2.49 3.26 4.01
N ALA A 75 -3.78 3.48 3.82
CA ALA A 75 -4.29 4.26 2.72
C ALA A 75 -5.60 4.96 3.12
N PHE A 76 -6.02 5.90 2.31
CA PHE A 76 -7.32 6.56 2.44
C PHE A 76 -7.81 7.05 1.08
N ARG A 77 -9.11 7.13 0.90
CA ARG A 77 -9.69 7.77 -0.30
C ARG A 77 -9.48 9.26 -0.22
N GLN A 78 -9.00 9.86 -1.31
CA GLN A 78 -8.82 11.31 -1.35
C GLN A 78 -10.18 12.01 -1.28
N PRO A 79 -10.39 12.93 -0.34
CA PRO A 79 -11.70 13.60 -0.18
C PRO A 79 -12.15 14.37 -1.42
N GLN A 80 -11.18 14.96 -2.15
CA GLN A 80 -11.47 15.75 -3.36
C GLN A 80 -11.49 14.91 -4.65
N SER A 81 -11.03 13.67 -4.58
CA SER A 81 -10.97 12.72 -5.71
C SER A 81 -11.35 11.32 -5.23
N PRO A 82 -12.65 11.04 -4.97
CA PRO A 82 -13.07 9.80 -4.33
C PRO A 82 -12.79 8.52 -5.14
N ASN A 83 -12.47 8.64 -6.43
CA ASN A 83 -12.03 7.55 -7.29
C ASN A 83 -10.51 7.29 -7.21
N THR A 84 -9.82 7.98 -6.31
CA THR A 84 -8.37 7.83 -6.06
C THR A 84 -8.14 7.38 -4.62
N ILE A 85 -7.37 6.30 -4.45
CA ILE A 85 -6.85 5.88 -3.16
C ILE A 85 -5.42 6.37 -3.02
N PHE A 86 -5.14 7.04 -1.90
CA PHE A 86 -3.79 7.47 -1.56
C PHE A 86 -3.17 6.47 -0.59
N VAL A 87 -2.06 5.87 -0.99
CA VAL A 87 -1.25 4.98 -0.15
C VAL A 87 -0.23 5.83 0.60
N TRP A 88 -0.35 5.86 1.93
CA TRP A 88 0.51 6.67 2.78
C TRP A 88 1.79 5.94 3.17
N GLN A 89 1.67 4.72 3.74
CA GLN A 89 2.82 3.91 4.12
C GLN A 89 2.66 2.46 3.66
N VAL A 90 3.76 1.85 3.23
CA VAL A 90 3.87 0.40 2.99
C VAL A 90 5.09 -0.11 3.74
N ALA A 91 4.88 -0.92 4.77
CA ALA A 91 5.92 -1.52 5.57
C ALA A 91 5.94 -3.05 5.39
N VAL A 92 7.13 -3.64 5.29
CA VAL A 92 7.33 -5.08 5.31
C VAL A 92 8.53 -5.39 6.19
N HIS A 93 8.35 -6.31 7.13
CA HIS A 93 9.40 -6.77 8.03
C HIS A 93 10.59 -7.30 7.22
N GLU A 94 11.82 -6.97 7.64
CA GLU A 94 13.04 -7.23 6.87
C GLU A 94 13.20 -8.69 6.42
N SER A 95 12.91 -9.65 7.31
CA SER A 95 13.00 -11.10 7.02
C SER A 95 12.00 -11.59 5.99
N TYR A 96 11.02 -10.76 5.64
CA TYR A 96 9.95 -11.08 4.68
C TYR A 96 10.03 -10.24 3.40
N ARG A 97 11.04 -9.36 3.28
CA ARG A 97 11.28 -8.59 2.06
C ARG A 97 11.67 -9.51 0.90
N GLY A 98 11.43 -9.06 -0.33
CA GLY A 98 11.72 -9.84 -1.54
C GLY A 98 10.72 -10.97 -1.84
N LYS A 99 9.74 -11.24 -0.95
CA LYS A 99 8.73 -12.29 -1.11
C LYS A 99 7.42 -11.79 -1.75
N GLY A 100 7.39 -10.56 -2.25
CA GLY A 100 6.22 -9.98 -2.93
C GLY A 100 5.09 -9.51 -2.02
N ILE A 101 5.30 -9.46 -0.69
CA ILE A 101 4.25 -9.12 0.30
C ILE A 101 3.73 -7.70 0.07
N ALA A 102 4.59 -6.70 -0.16
CA ALA A 102 4.15 -5.34 -0.42
C ALA A 102 3.18 -5.24 -1.60
N LYS A 103 3.47 -5.92 -2.71
CA LYS A 103 2.56 -5.97 -3.87
C LYS A 103 1.25 -6.68 -3.55
N LYS A 104 1.27 -7.73 -2.72
CA LYS A 104 0.06 -8.45 -2.30
C LYS A 104 -0.80 -7.58 -1.38
N LEU A 105 -0.21 -6.83 -0.45
CA LEU A 105 -0.92 -5.86 0.38
C LEU A 105 -1.69 -4.84 -0.47
N LEU A 106 -1.04 -4.28 -1.49
CA LEU A 106 -1.69 -3.32 -2.39
C LEU A 106 -2.80 -3.97 -3.24
N LYS A 107 -2.61 -5.21 -3.68
CA LYS A 107 -3.66 -5.96 -4.41
C LYS A 107 -4.85 -6.28 -3.52
N GLU A 108 -4.60 -6.70 -2.29
CA GLU A 108 -5.63 -6.96 -1.29
C GLU A 108 -6.44 -5.70 -1.00
N LEU A 109 -5.77 -4.55 -0.80
CA LEU A 109 -6.41 -3.26 -0.65
C LEU A 109 -7.37 -2.96 -1.81
N LEU A 110 -6.90 -3.09 -3.05
CA LEU A 110 -7.70 -2.80 -4.24
C LEU A 110 -8.87 -3.78 -4.45
N SER A 111 -8.82 -4.97 -3.86
CA SER A 111 -9.90 -5.96 -3.97
C SER A 111 -11.08 -5.71 -3.03
N ARG A 112 -10.95 -4.77 -2.09
CA ARG A 112 -11.95 -4.52 -1.06
C ARG A 112 -13.12 -3.70 -1.57
N GLN A 113 -14.28 -3.88 -0.93
CA GLN A 113 -15.49 -3.11 -1.23
C GLN A 113 -15.28 -1.60 -1.08
N SER A 114 -14.48 -1.17 -0.11
CA SER A 114 -14.08 0.23 0.06
C SER A 114 -13.37 0.82 -1.16
N CYS A 115 -12.82 -0.02 -2.04
CA CYS A 115 -12.11 0.37 -3.27
C CYS A 115 -12.90 0.08 -4.56
N GLU A 116 -14.17 -0.34 -4.49
CA GLU A 116 -14.97 -0.75 -5.67
C GLU A 116 -15.02 0.31 -6.79
N ASN A 117 -15.06 1.60 -6.44
CA ASN A 117 -15.08 2.72 -7.39
C ASN A 117 -13.75 3.47 -7.47
N VAL A 118 -12.65 2.82 -7.06
CA VAL A 118 -11.31 3.38 -7.19
C VAL A 118 -10.76 3.00 -8.56
N HIS A 119 -10.29 4.01 -9.30
CA HIS A 119 -9.68 3.86 -10.62
C HIS A 119 -8.23 4.30 -10.65
N TYR A 120 -7.79 4.98 -9.59
CA TYR A 120 -6.42 5.48 -9.47
C TYR A 120 -5.85 5.18 -8.08
N MET A 121 -4.57 4.86 -8.06
CA MET A 121 -3.78 4.79 -6.82
C MET A 121 -2.68 5.84 -6.90
N GLU A 122 -2.51 6.59 -5.81
CA GLU A 122 -1.42 7.54 -5.66
C GLU A 122 -0.60 7.25 -4.41
N SER A 123 0.66 7.63 -4.44
CA SER A 123 1.56 7.67 -3.29
C SER A 123 2.62 8.71 -3.56
N THR A 124 3.18 9.31 -2.52
CA THR A 124 4.40 10.11 -2.66
C THR A 124 5.62 9.26 -2.34
N VAL A 125 6.68 9.45 -3.10
CA VAL A 125 7.93 8.68 -2.99
C VAL A 125 9.11 9.61 -3.23
N SER A 126 10.07 9.61 -2.32
CA SER A 126 11.31 10.36 -2.49
C SER A 126 12.20 9.76 -3.58
N PRO A 127 13.02 10.57 -4.27
CA PRO A 127 13.88 10.11 -5.37
C PRO A 127 14.87 9.00 -4.98
N SER A 128 15.34 8.96 -3.75
CA SER A 128 16.26 7.91 -3.27
C SER A 128 15.55 6.59 -2.92
N ASN A 129 14.23 6.57 -2.75
CA ASN A 129 13.47 5.38 -2.35
C ASN A 129 13.18 4.45 -3.55
N LEU A 130 14.24 3.85 -4.10
CA LEU A 130 14.14 2.94 -5.26
C LEU A 130 13.24 1.72 -5.02
N PRO A 131 13.18 1.11 -3.81
CA PRO A 131 12.26 0.01 -3.55
C PRO A 131 10.79 0.39 -3.74
N SER A 132 10.36 1.54 -3.23
CA SER A 132 8.98 2.02 -3.40
C SER A 132 8.68 2.37 -4.86
N GLN A 133 9.61 3.02 -5.56
CA GLN A 133 9.47 3.29 -7.00
C GLN A 133 9.26 1.99 -7.80
N SER A 134 10.06 0.97 -7.50
CA SER A 134 9.96 -0.36 -8.15
C SER A 134 8.63 -1.04 -7.82
N LEU A 135 8.13 -0.90 -6.58
CA LEU A 135 6.84 -1.45 -6.15
C LEU A 135 5.69 -0.84 -6.96
N PHE A 136 5.60 0.49 -7.04
CA PHE A 136 4.49 1.17 -7.73
C PHE A 136 4.56 0.96 -9.25
N LYS A 137 5.73 1.06 -9.87
CA LYS A 137 5.91 0.74 -11.30
C LYS A 137 5.57 -0.73 -11.60
N GLY A 138 5.98 -1.65 -10.72
CA GLY A 138 5.67 -3.07 -10.84
C GLY A 138 4.19 -3.40 -10.64
N LEU A 139 3.47 -2.63 -9.82
CA LEU A 139 2.02 -2.73 -9.68
C LEU A 139 1.31 -2.23 -10.94
N ALA A 140 1.69 -1.06 -11.47
CA ALA A 140 1.13 -0.51 -12.71
C ALA A 140 1.27 -1.48 -13.89
N ASN A 141 2.45 -2.08 -14.05
CA ASN A 141 2.69 -3.11 -15.07
C ASN A 141 1.76 -4.33 -14.88
N HIS A 142 1.53 -4.76 -13.64
CA HIS A 142 0.62 -5.87 -13.34
C HIS A 142 -0.83 -5.53 -13.67
N LEU A 143 -1.26 -4.31 -13.36
CA LEU A 143 -2.61 -3.80 -13.66
C LEU A 143 -2.76 -3.40 -15.13
N LYS A 144 -1.68 -3.42 -15.92
CA LYS A 144 -1.63 -3.03 -17.34
C LYS A 144 -2.12 -1.59 -17.58
N CYS A 145 -1.75 -0.69 -16.69
CA CYS A 145 -2.12 0.72 -16.74
C CYS A 145 -0.88 1.63 -16.63
N PRO A 146 -1.00 2.92 -16.97
CA PRO A 146 0.08 3.89 -16.82
C PRO A 146 0.52 4.08 -15.36
N CYS A 147 1.78 4.47 -15.19
CA CYS A 147 2.31 5.03 -13.96
C CYS A 147 2.92 6.39 -14.30
N GLU A 148 2.25 7.46 -13.93
CA GLU A 148 2.71 8.83 -14.13
C GLU A 148 3.45 9.31 -12.88
N VAL A 149 4.54 10.06 -13.10
CA VAL A 149 5.34 10.63 -12.00
C VAL A 149 5.38 12.13 -12.18
N SER A 150 5.04 12.87 -11.12
CA SER A 150 5.05 14.33 -11.09
C SER A 150 5.63 14.85 -9.78
N GLU A 151 6.09 16.09 -9.76
CA GLU A 151 6.49 16.77 -8.52
C GLU A 151 5.29 16.95 -7.59
N CYS A 152 5.52 16.83 -6.28
CA CYS A 152 4.50 17.01 -5.25
C CYS A 152 4.96 18.00 -4.18
N PHE A 153 5.82 17.57 -3.27
CA PHE A 153 6.34 18.38 -2.19
C PHE A 153 7.82 18.68 -2.41
N THR A 154 8.17 19.94 -2.49
CA THR A 154 9.56 20.38 -2.60
C THR A 154 10.27 20.36 -1.24
N GLU A 155 11.59 20.29 -1.24
CA GLU A 155 12.41 20.20 -0.01
C GLU A 155 12.14 21.33 0.98
N ASP A 156 11.87 22.52 0.48
CA ASP A 156 11.63 23.74 1.27
C ASP A 156 10.30 23.73 2.05
N LEU A 157 9.40 22.81 1.74
CA LEU A 157 8.15 22.63 2.50
C LEU A 157 8.35 21.85 3.80
N PHE A 158 9.47 21.15 3.95
CA PHE A 158 9.76 20.36 5.14
C PHE A 158 10.51 21.20 6.17
N PRO A 159 10.10 21.17 7.45
CA PRO A 159 10.74 21.99 8.49
C PRO A 159 12.14 21.51 8.85
N GLU A 160 12.48 20.27 8.54
CA GLU A 160 13.77 19.66 8.85
C GLU A 160 14.70 19.75 7.64
N SER A 161 15.95 20.18 7.88
CA SER A 161 16.96 20.20 6.82
C SER A 161 17.36 18.79 6.40
N GLY A 162 17.42 18.53 5.09
CA GLY A 162 17.85 17.25 4.53
C GLY A 162 16.73 16.28 4.21
N HIS A 163 15.46 16.68 4.33
CA HIS A 163 14.36 15.93 3.76
C HIS A 163 14.38 16.07 2.24
N GLU A 164 14.25 14.94 1.51
CA GLU A 164 14.15 14.99 0.06
C GLU A 164 12.78 15.50 -0.39
N ALA A 165 12.72 16.02 -1.61
CA ALA A 165 11.45 16.29 -2.27
C ALA A 165 10.65 14.98 -2.45
N GLU A 166 9.33 15.11 -2.48
CA GLU A 166 8.43 13.97 -2.71
C GLU A 166 7.80 14.08 -4.11
N GLN A 167 7.78 12.97 -4.82
CA GLN A 167 7.15 12.84 -6.13
C GLN A 167 5.89 11.99 -6.04
N THR A 168 4.79 12.44 -6.65
CA THR A 168 3.58 11.64 -6.77
C THR A 168 3.77 10.57 -7.84
N TYR A 169 3.51 9.33 -7.48
CA TYR A 169 3.34 8.18 -8.37
C TYR A 169 1.85 7.92 -8.51
N ARG A 170 1.30 8.21 -9.69
CA ARG A 170 -0.11 7.99 -10.01
C ARG A 170 -0.25 6.81 -10.96
N ILE A 171 -0.95 5.77 -10.50
CA ILE A 171 -1.23 4.53 -11.23
C ILE A 171 -2.70 4.53 -11.65
N GLY A 172 -2.96 4.24 -12.90
CA GLY A 172 -4.33 4.15 -13.42
C GLY A 172 -4.53 4.97 -14.70
N PRO A 173 -5.79 4.96 -15.26
CA PRO A 173 -6.94 4.24 -14.70
C PRO A 173 -6.80 2.72 -14.86
N PHE A 174 -7.27 1.96 -13.87
CA PHE A 174 -7.32 0.49 -13.89
C PHE A 174 -8.72 -0.05 -13.68
#